data_607516675c047c7c522173178486d36f
#
_entry.id   607516675c047c7c522173178486d36f
#
_cell.length_a   1.000
_cell.length_b   1.000
_cell.length_c   1.000
_cell.angle_alpha   90.00
_cell.angle_beta   90.00
_cell.angle_gamma   90.00
#
_symmetry.space_group_name_H-M   'P 1'
#
loop_
_entity.id
_entity.type
_entity.pdbx_description
1 polymer ?
#
loop_
_entity_poly.entity_id
_entity_poly.type
_entity_poly.pdbx_seq_one_letter_code
_entity_poly.pdbx_strand_id
1 'polypeptide(L)'
;AAQAVQPVAIGPASANYQSMIALSKVCFDAVLAAMKPGTTFGTLMDIYTDIVKREGNGRLGTGIPMMHARGMGDDGPALLRKSDLDTFRNIPLREGMTFILKPRVSEIEGKERASVGDTVTVTAAGARRLGKRTMGLITVTC
;
A
#
# COMPACT_ATOMS: atom_id res chain seq x y z
N ALA A 1 12.87 -12.26 -4.21
CA ALA A 1 11.48 -12.43 -4.67
C ALA A 1 10.82 -11.06 -4.87
N ALA A 2 9.89 -10.95 -5.81
CA ALA A 2 9.13 -9.74 -6.07
C ALA A 2 7.63 -10.06 -6.07
N GLN A 3 6.82 -9.09 -5.67
CA GLN A 3 5.37 -9.22 -5.68
C GLN A 3 4.75 -7.93 -6.23
N ALA A 4 3.64 -8.08 -6.94
CA ALA A 4 2.84 -6.98 -7.43
C ALA A 4 1.36 -7.26 -7.19
N VAL A 5 0.57 -6.21 -6.98
CA VAL A 5 -0.90 -6.29 -6.89
C VAL A 5 -1.48 -5.43 -8.00
N GLN A 6 -2.21 -6.08 -8.90
CA GLN A 6 -2.84 -5.46 -10.06
C GLN A 6 -4.31 -5.84 -10.09
N PRO A 7 -5.22 -4.89 -9.84
CA PRO A 7 -6.66 -5.13 -9.99
C PRO A 7 -7.01 -5.25 -11.47
N VAL A 8 -7.87 -6.22 -11.77
CA VAL A 8 -8.40 -6.47 -13.13
C VAL A 8 -9.92 -6.61 -13.03
N ALA A 9 -10.64 -5.90 -13.85
CA ALA A 9 -12.09 -6.05 -14.01
C ALA A 9 -12.40 -6.70 -15.37
N ILE A 10 -13.34 -7.62 -15.37
CA ILE A 10 -13.95 -8.17 -16.59
C ILE A 10 -15.28 -7.43 -16.78
N GLY A 11 -15.37 -6.65 -17.86
CA GLY A 11 -16.43 -5.69 -18.04
C GLY A 11 -16.26 -4.41 -17.21
N PRO A 12 -17.27 -3.52 -17.19
CA PRO A 12 -17.18 -2.25 -16.49
C PRO A 12 -17.16 -2.43 -14.97
N ALA A 13 -16.12 -1.89 -14.31
CA ALA A 13 -16.08 -1.83 -12.85
C ALA A 13 -17.03 -0.74 -12.33
N SER A 14 -17.60 -0.94 -11.13
CA SER A 14 -18.41 0.08 -10.47
C SER A 14 -17.60 1.35 -10.21
N ALA A 15 -18.27 2.51 -10.21
CA ALA A 15 -17.63 3.79 -9.90
C ALA A 15 -17.01 3.78 -8.49
N ASN A 16 -17.66 3.08 -7.53
CA ASN A 16 -17.15 2.91 -6.18
C ASN A 16 -15.82 2.16 -6.20
N TYR A 17 -15.74 1.03 -6.88
CA TYR A 17 -14.51 0.24 -6.97
C TYR A 17 -13.38 1.02 -7.67
N GLN A 18 -13.70 1.75 -8.75
CA GLN A 18 -12.73 2.61 -9.43
C GLN A 18 -12.16 3.69 -8.49
N SER A 19 -13.02 4.33 -7.69
CA SER A 19 -12.59 5.34 -6.72
C SER A 19 -11.72 4.75 -5.61
N MET A 20 -12.02 3.55 -5.14
CA MET A 20 -11.19 2.83 -4.15
C MET A 20 -9.80 2.47 -4.72
N ILE A 21 -9.72 2.04 -5.98
CA ILE A 21 -8.43 1.79 -6.65
C ILE A 21 -7.63 3.09 -6.78
N ALA A 22 -8.27 4.19 -7.17
CA ALA A 22 -7.62 5.49 -7.28
C ALA A 22 -7.08 5.95 -5.91
N LEU A 23 -7.86 5.82 -4.85
CA LEU A 23 -7.44 6.16 -3.49
C LEU A 23 -6.29 5.27 -3.01
N SER A 24 -6.33 3.97 -3.28
CA SER A 24 -5.23 3.07 -2.98
C SER A 24 -3.93 3.50 -3.67
N LYS A 25 -4.03 3.97 -4.92
CA LYS A 25 -2.87 4.50 -5.66
C LYS A 25 -2.34 5.79 -5.05
N VAL A 26 -3.21 6.72 -4.65
CA VAL A 26 -2.81 7.95 -3.94
C VAL A 26 -2.06 7.60 -2.65
N CYS A 27 -2.56 6.65 -1.89
CA CYS A 27 -1.88 6.16 -0.68
C CYS A 27 -0.51 5.55 -1.01
N PHE A 28 -0.44 4.74 -2.08
CA PHE A 28 0.83 4.13 -2.52
C PHE A 28 1.87 5.21 -2.85
N ASP A 29 1.50 6.20 -3.66
CA ASP A 29 2.41 7.24 -4.10
C ASP A 29 2.90 8.10 -2.90
N ALA A 30 2.00 8.46 -2.00
CA ALA A 30 2.33 9.26 -0.81
C ALA A 30 3.26 8.51 0.17
N VAL A 31 2.97 7.23 0.43
CA VAL A 31 3.81 6.39 1.30
C VAL A 31 5.17 6.18 0.65
N LEU A 32 5.23 5.86 -0.64
CA LEU A 32 6.48 5.70 -1.38
C LEU A 32 7.36 6.95 -1.31
N ALA A 33 6.77 8.13 -1.49
CA ALA A 33 7.47 9.41 -1.41
C ALA A 33 8.06 9.69 -0.01
N ALA A 34 7.41 9.19 1.04
CA ALA A 34 7.88 9.34 2.42
C ALA A 34 8.92 8.28 2.83
N MET A 35 9.06 7.19 2.06
CA MET A 35 10.00 6.11 2.36
C MET A 35 11.44 6.54 2.07
N LYS A 36 12.18 6.85 3.12
CA LYS A 36 13.62 7.16 3.08
C LYS A 36 14.30 6.65 4.34
N PRO A 37 15.62 6.51 4.36
CA PRO A 37 16.33 6.12 5.58
C PRO A 37 15.96 7.03 6.76
N GLY A 38 15.67 6.42 7.91
CA GLY A 38 15.23 7.11 9.12
C GLY A 38 13.71 7.31 9.27
N THR A 39 12.92 7.27 8.21
CA THR A 39 11.44 7.26 8.33
C THR A 39 10.99 5.99 9.03
N THR A 40 10.09 6.10 10.01
CA THR A 40 9.59 4.94 10.75
C THR A 40 8.35 4.32 10.12
N PHE A 41 8.09 3.05 10.42
CA PHE A 41 6.84 2.39 10.01
C PHE A 41 5.60 3.13 10.51
N GLY A 42 5.67 3.70 11.73
CA GLY A 42 4.58 4.49 12.29
C GLY A 42 4.26 5.71 11.45
N THR A 43 5.27 6.46 11.03
CA THR A 43 5.08 7.62 10.14
C THR A 43 4.41 7.23 8.82
N LEU A 44 4.82 6.11 8.21
CA LEU A 44 4.21 5.63 6.97
C LEU A 44 2.75 5.23 7.17
N MET A 45 2.44 4.59 8.30
CA MET A 45 1.09 4.19 8.63
C MET A 45 0.19 5.40 8.93
N ASP A 46 0.71 6.42 9.59
CA ASP A 46 -0.02 7.66 9.87
C ASP A 46 -0.37 8.38 8.55
N ILE A 47 0.59 8.53 7.63
CA ILE A 47 0.34 9.11 6.29
C ILE A 47 -0.79 8.37 5.57
N TYR A 48 -0.71 7.04 5.51
CA TYR A 48 -1.73 6.23 4.86
C TYR A 48 -3.11 6.39 5.51
N THR A 49 -3.15 6.34 6.85
CA THR A 49 -4.40 6.43 7.60
C THR A 49 -5.05 7.80 7.43
N ASP A 50 -4.26 8.88 7.46
CA ASP A 50 -4.76 10.24 7.32
C ASP A 50 -5.33 10.51 5.91
N ILE A 51 -4.69 9.98 4.87
CA ILE A 51 -5.23 10.07 3.51
C ILE A 51 -6.57 9.36 3.41
N VAL A 52 -6.66 8.12 3.90
CA VAL A 52 -7.93 7.36 3.83
C VAL A 52 -9.04 8.02 4.66
N LYS A 53 -8.73 8.58 5.83
CA LYS A 53 -9.70 9.33 6.63
C LYS A 53 -10.22 10.57 5.90
N ARG A 54 -9.31 11.34 5.30
CA ARG A 54 -9.65 12.58 4.59
C ARG A 54 -10.46 12.33 3.33
N GLU A 55 -10.02 11.39 2.49
CA GLU A 55 -10.60 11.14 1.16
C GLU A 55 -11.73 10.09 1.19
N GLY A 56 -11.79 9.30 2.23
CA GLY A 56 -12.76 8.19 2.36
C GLY A 56 -14.17 8.61 2.75
N ASN A 57 -14.38 9.89 3.09
CA ASN A 57 -15.70 10.46 3.42
C ASN A 57 -16.49 9.64 4.46
N GLY A 58 -15.82 9.07 5.46
CA GLY A 58 -16.44 8.23 6.49
C GLY A 58 -16.95 6.87 6.00
N ARG A 59 -16.87 6.57 4.71
CA ARG A 59 -17.31 5.28 4.13
C ARG A 59 -16.17 4.27 4.00
N LEU A 60 -14.95 4.76 3.83
CA LEU A 60 -13.76 3.95 3.58
C LEU A 60 -12.83 3.97 4.80
N GLY A 61 -12.22 2.82 5.04
CA GLY A 61 -11.23 2.61 6.08
C GLY A 61 -9.95 1.99 5.55
N THR A 62 -8.91 2.07 6.36
CA THR A 62 -7.63 1.43 6.06
C THR A 62 -7.77 -0.09 6.18
N GLY A 63 -7.36 -0.80 5.14
CA GLY A 63 -7.21 -2.25 5.18
C GLY A 63 -5.77 -2.64 5.52
N ILE A 64 -5.61 -3.77 6.16
CA ILE A 64 -4.32 -4.43 6.37
C ILE A 64 -4.27 -5.67 5.47
N PRO A 65 -3.14 -6.02 4.88
CA PRO A 65 -1.79 -5.47 5.04
C PRO A 65 -1.50 -4.25 4.18
N MET A 66 -0.80 -3.26 4.74
CA MET A 66 -0.26 -2.13 3.98
C MET A 66 1.10 -2.45 3.37
N MET A 67 1.99 -3.05 4.15
CA MET A 67 3.32 -3.44 3.68
C MET A 67 3.91 -4.57 4.53
N HIS A 68 4.82 -5.32 3.92
CA HIS A 68 5.69 -6.26 4.64
C HIS A 68 7.06 -6.32 3.97
N ALA A 69 8.07 -6.69 4.74
CA ALA A 69 9.42 -6.86 4.22
C ALA A 69 9.49 -8.02 3.22
N ARG A 70 10.42 -7.92 2.30
CA ARG A 70 10.65 -8.90 1.25
C ARG A 70 12.14 -9.17 1.12
N GLY A 71 12.57 -10.31 1.57
CA GLY A 71 13.92 -10.83 1.42
C GLY A 71 13.95 -12.11 0.59
N MET A 72 14.54 -13.15 1.10
CA MET A 72 14.47 -14.50 0.50
C MET A 72 13.07 -15.10 0.64
N GLY A 73 12.31 -14.67 1.65
CA GLY A 73 10.91 -15.00 1.91
C GLY A 73 10.14 -13.76 2.37
N ASP A 74 9.06 -13.99 3.10
CA ASP A 74 8.31 -12.93 3.80
C ASP A 74 8.96 -12.69 5.17
N ASP A 75 10.19 -12.19 5.14
CA ASP A 75 11.03 -11.98 6.30
C ASP A 75 10.87 -10.56 6.84
N GLY A 76 11.12 -10.40 8.13
CA GLY A 76 11.22 -9.09 8.78
C GLY A 76 9.88 -8.43 9.07
N PRO A 77 9.89 -7.12 9.34
CA PRO A 77 8.70 -6.42 9.78
C PRO A 77 7.55 -6.54 8.79
N ALA A 78 6.40 -6.96 9.27
CA ALA A 78 5.19 -7.10 8.47
C ALA A 78 4.03 -6.39 9.18
N LEU A 79 3.45 -5.39 8.52
CA LEU A 79 2.21 -4.75 8.99
C LEU A 79 1.02 -5.53 8.42
N LEU A 80 0.77 -6.70 8.97
CA LEU A 80 -0.29 -7.62 8.56
C LEU A 80 -1.54 -7.49 9.44
N ARG A 81 -1.37 -7.02 10.69
CA ARG A 81 -2.43 -6.81 11.68
C ARG A 81 -2.24 -5.45 12.33
N LYS A 82 -3.31 -4.91 12.91
CA LYS A 82 -3.25 -3.64 13.65
C LYS A 82 -2.28 -3.72 14.84
N SER A 83 -2.22 -4.87 15.52
CA SER A 83 -1.28 -5.12 16.62
C SER A 83 0.20 -5.10 16.22
N ASP A 84 0.51 -5.36 14.96
CA ASP A 84 1.88 -5.36 14.47
C ASP A 84 2.45 -3.94 14.47
N LEU A 85 1.58 -2.94 14.33
CA LEU A 85 2.00 -1.54 14.38
C LEU A 85 2.61 -1.17 15.73
N ASP A 86 2.04 -1.66 16.84
CA ASP A 86 2.56 -1.38 18.18
C ASP A 86 3.98 -1.93 18.33
N THR A 87 4.25 -3.09 17.72
CA THR A 87 5.57 -3.73 17.73
C THR A 87 6.58 -3.02 16.83
N PHE A 88 6.15 -2.59 15.65
CA PHE A 88 7.07 -2.12 14.61
C PHE A 88 7.07 -0.60 14.40
N ARG A 89 6.19 0.13 15.09
CA ARG A 89 5.96 1.57 14.88
C ARG A 89 7.24 2.40 14.85
N ASN A 90 8.17 2.11 15.74
CA ASN A 90 9.39 2.90 15.94
C ASN A 90 10.60 2.37 15.15
N ILE A 91 10.42 1.32 14.35
CA ILE A 91 11.50 0.79 13.53
C ILE A 91 11.76 1.75 12.35
N PRO A 92 12.99 2.30 12.23
CA PRO A 92 13.32 3.15 11.10
C PRO A 92 13.65 2.31 9.86
N LEU A 93 13.28 2.83 8.71
CA LEU A 93 13.74 2.30 7.43
C LEU A 93 15.26 2.49 7.30
N ARG A 94 15.91 1.55 6.63
CA ARG A 94 17.32 1.61 6.27
C ARG A 94 17.50 1.40 4.77
N GLU A 95 18.57 1.94 4.24
CA GLU A 95 18.97 1.66 2.86
C GLU A 95 19.12 0.17 2.62
N GLY A 96 18.72 -0.30 1.45
CA GLY A 96 18.72 -1.70 1.05
C GLY A 96 17.47 -2.48 1.47
N MET A 97 16.66 -1.96 2.39
CA MET A 97 15.40 -2.63 2.75
C MET A 97 14.45 -2.70 1.55
N THR A 98 13.84 -3.86 1.38
CA THR A 98 12.89 -4.13 0.30
C THR A 98 11.55 -4.57 0.90
N PHE A 99 10.47 -4.01 0.37
CA PHE A 99 9.11 -4.27 0.84
C PHE A 99 8.18 -4.51 -0.33
N ILE A 100 7.12 -5.25 -0.06
CA ILE A 100 5.89 -5.10 -0.83
C ILE A 100 5.04 -4.00 -0.18
N LEU A 101 4.79 -2.94 -0.92
CA LEU A 101 3.89 -1.86 -0.53
C LEU A 101 2.58 -2.06 -1.27
N LYS A 102 1.48 -2.23 -0.52
CA LYS A 102 0.14 -2.53 -1.05
C LYS A 102 -0.96 -1.95 -0.17
N PRO A 103 -1.08 -0.62 -0.10
CA PRO A 103 -2.14 0.01 0.70
C PRO A 103 -3.50 -0.48 0.24
N ARG A 104 -4.29 -0.98 1.19
CA ARG A 104 -5.62 -1.50 0.94
C ARG A 104 -6.66 -0.52 1.46
N VAL A 105 -7.60 -0.16 0.61
CA VAL A 105 -8.79 0.60 0.98
C VAL A 105 -9.96 -0.37 1.09
N SER A 106 -10.74 -0.27 2.14
CA SER A 106 -11.89 -1.15 2.41
C SER A 106 -13.09 -0.32 2.77
N GLU A 107 -14.28 -0.74 2.35
CA GLU A 107 -15.51 -0.20 2.89
C GLU A 107 -15.61 -0.55 4.38
N ILE A 108 -16.11 0.39 5.19
CA ILE A 108 -16.29 0.18 6.65
C ILE A 108 -17.45 -0.77 6.90
N GLU A 109 -18.57 -0.55 6.21
CA GLU A 109 -19.81 -1.33 6.38
C GLU A 109 -20.06 -2.30 5.20
N GLY A 110 -19.28 -2.21 4.15
CA GLY A 110 -19.42 -3.03 2.95
C GLY A 110 -18.44 -4.20 2.90
N LYS A 111 -18.44 -4.87 1.75
CA LYS A 111 -17.57 -6.02 1.49
C LYS A 111 -16.47 -5.72 0.49
N GLU A 112 -16.54 -4.58 -0.21
CA GLU A 112 -15.57 -4.23 -1.21
C GLU A 112 -14.25 -3.80 -0.58
N ARG A 113 -13.18 -4.22 -1.20
CA ARG A 113 -11.81 -3.82 -0.86
C ARG A 113 -10.97 -3.75 -2.12
N ALA A 114 -10.09 -2.79 -2.17
CA ALA A 114 -9.24 -2.56 -3.31
C ALA A 114 -7.81 -2.27 -2.89
N SER A 115 -6.84 -2.70 -3.68
CA SER A 115 -5.45 -2.31 -3.50
C SER A 115 -4.69 -2.36 -4.81
N VAL A 116 -3.72 -1.48 -4.94
CA VAL A 116 -2.62 -1.60 -5.89
C VAL A 116 -1.34 -1.83 -5.09
N GLY A 117 -0.34 -2.46 -5.67
CA GLY A 117 0.89 -2.69 -4.91
C GLY A 117 2.05 -3.10 -5.79
N ASP A 118 3.25 -2.88 -5.29
CA ASP A 118 4.48 -3.26 -5.97
C ASP A 118 5.60 -3.50 -4.96
N THR A 119 6.64 -4.20 -5.41
CA THR A 119 7.88 -4.29 -4.67
C THR A 119 8.63 -2.96 -4.78
N VAL A 120 9.06 -2.44 -3.63
CA VAL A 120 9.80 -1.19 -3.51
C VAL A 120 11.09 -1.42 -2.74
N THR A 121 12.14 -0.66 -3.06
CA THR A 121 13.41 -0.70 -2.33
C THR A 121 13.77 0.68 -1.84
N VAL A 122 14.28 0.74 -0.61
CA VAL A 122 14.79 1.97 0.02
C VAL A 122 16.21 2.20 -0.47
N THR A 123 16.50 3.40 -0.97
CA THR A 123 17.84 3.83 -1.37
C THR A 123 18.28 5.02 -0.52
N ALA A 124 19.52 5.42 -0.61
CA ALA A 124 20.03 6.60 0.08
C ALA A 124 19.22 7.88 -0.22
N ALA A 125 18.71 8.00 -1.45
CA ALA A 125 17.94 9.16 -1.91
C ALA A 125 16.42 9.07 -1.68
N GLY A 126 15.91 7.95 -1.16
CA GLY A 126 14.49 7.67 -0.99
C GLY A 126 14.14 6.26 -1.48
N ALA A 127 12.86 5.98 -1.73
CA ALA A 127 12.46 4.67 -2.22
C ALA A 127 12.06 4.70 -3.70
N ARG A 128 12.22 3.57 -4.38
CA ARG A 128 11.79 3.39 -5.76
C ARG A 128 11.07 2.06 -5.97
N ARG A 129 10.16 2.05 -6.89
CA ARG A 129 9.53 0.82 -7.38
C ARG A 129 10.52 -0.02 -8.17
N LEU A 130 10.39 -1.33 -8.07
CA LEU A 130 11.10 -2.27 -8.96
C LEU A 130 10.29 -2.61 -10.21
N GLY A 131 8.96 -2.60 -10.10
CA GLY A 131 8.07 -2.82 -11.24
C GLY A 131 7.97 -1.60 -12.16
N LYS A 132 7.85 -1.85 -13.47
CA LYS A 132 7.72 -0.81 -14.52
C LYS A 132 6.30 -0.66 -15.05
N ARG A 133 5.37 -1.55 -14.65
CA ARG A 133 3.99 -1.52 -15.14
C ARG A 133 3.24 -0.27 -14.67
N THR A 134 2.26 0.17 -15.44
CA THR A 134 1.29 1.16 -15.00
C THR A 134 0.45 0.58 -13.86
N MET A 135 0.32 1.33 -12.77
CA MET A 135 -0.52 0.94 -11.62
C MET A 135 -1.92 1.52 -11.80
N GLY A 136 -2.91 0.71 -11.53
CA GLY A 136 -4.32 1.09 -11.61
C GLY A 136 -5.19 -0.09 -11.98
N LEU A 137 -6.45 0.18 -12.27
CA LEU A 137 -7.38 -0.84 -12.74
C LEU A 137 -7.13 -1.14 -14.21
N ILE A 138 -7.04 -2.42 -14.54
CA ILE A 138 -7.11 -2.91 -15.92
C ILE A 138 -8.54 -3.39 -16.16
N THR A 139 -9.16 -2.90 -17.22
CA THR A 139 -10.48 -3.38 -17.66
C THR A 139 -10.31 -4.22 -18.92
N VAL A 140 -10.83 -5.43 -18.89
CA VAL A 140 -10.90 -6.33 -20.05
C VAL A 140 -12.33 -6.34 -20.56
N THR A 141 -12.50 -5.97 -21.82
CA THR A 141 -13.80 -6.08 -22.52
C THR A 141 -13.90 -7.47 -23.13
N CYS A 142 -15.02 -8.11 -22.93
CA CYS A 142 -15.36 -9.37 -23.60
C CYS A 142 -16.05 -9.06 -24.93
#